data_14ce5b34c5cf0331881bc82f8d3af39f
#
_entry.id   14ce5b34c5cf0331881bc82f8d3af39f
#
_cell.length_a   1.000
_cell.length_b   1.000
_cell.length_c   1.000
_cell.angle_alpha   90.00
_cell.angle_beta   90.00
_cell.angle_gamma   90.00
#
_symmetry.space_group_name_H-M   'P 1'
#
loop_
_entity.id
_entity.type
_entity.pdbx_description
1 polymer ?
#
loop_
_entity_poly.entity_id
_entity_poly.type
_entity_poly.pdbx_seq_one_letter_code
_entity_poly.pdbx_strand_id
1 'polypeptide(L)'
;MEGPTENQQILGLREQKWRMAWTILAVSRGPMMFVAGDEWGRTQNGNNNAYCQDNELNWLNWQEAETHAERVEFVRRLLLLRAKLCKSCWLSPSSTIRWFNSEGDEADWSPHIRSFVWKIENSEEGISWWFLCNGYDAPLPFSIREERSISWQWNSSHYLGISPQISKKNFIEMDPFSILIGNSSEL
;
A
#
# COMPACT_ATOMS: atom_id res chain seq x y z
N MET A 1 -13.77 -16.46 -14.03
CA MET A 1 -13.39 -15.06 -14.37
C MET A 1 -14.40 -14.15 -13.72
N GLU A 2 -13.96 -13.19 -12.95
CA GLU A 2 -14.83 -12.36 -12.13
C GLU A 2 -15.37 -11.20 -12.97
N GLY A 3 -16.67 -11.23 -13.26
CA GLY A 3 -17.42 -10.14 -13.87
C GLY A 3 -18.11 -9.26 -12.83
N PRO A 4 -19.13 -8.50 -13.20
CA PRO A 4 -19.98 -7.76 -12.28
C PRO A 4 -20.59 -8.71 -11.23
N THR A 5 -20.67 -8.26 -9.98
CA THR A 5 -21.19 -9.07 -8.87
C THR A 5 -21.83 -8.18 -7.81
N GLU A 6 -22.85 -8.72 -7.13
CA GLU A 6 -23.47 -8.12 -5.95
C GLU A 6 -23.02 -8.80 -4.64
N ASN A 7 -22.16 -9.81 -4.74
CA ASN A 7 -21.64 -10.53 -3.58
C ASN A 7 -20.73 -9.60 -2.75
N GLN A 8 -21.17 -9.27 -1.54
CA GLN A 8 -20.47 -8.33 -0.65
C GLN A 8 -19.08 -8.81 -0.24
N GLN A 9 -18.85 -10.12 -0.13
CA GLN A 9 -17.53 -10.68 0.18
C GLN A 9 -16.55 -10.42 -0.98
N ILE A 10 -16.99 -10.62 -2.22
CA ILE A 10 -16.18 -10.37 -3.42
C ILE A 10 -15.91 -8.86 -3.55
N LEU A 11 -16.92 -8.02 -3.34
CA LEU A 11 -16.77 -6.57 -3.39
C LEU A 11 -15.78 -6.09 -2.32
N GLY A 12 -15.89 -6.59 -1.08
CA GLY A 12 -14.96 -6.27 -0.01
C GLY A 12 -13.52 -6.69 -0.32
N LEU A 13 -13.32 -7.88 -0.89
CA LEU A 13 -12.00 -8.36 -1.31
C LEU A 13 -11.41 -7.51 -2.44
N ARG A 14 -12.22 -7.11 -3.42
CA ARG A 14 -11.79 -6.20 -4.50
C ARG A 14 -11.30 -4.88 -3.93
N GLU A 15 -12.04 -4.35 -2.96
CA GLU A 15 -11.72 -3.10 -2.30
C GLU A 15 -10.41 -3.16 -1.51
N GLN A 16 -10.19 -4.25 -0.75
CA GLN A 16 -8.92 -4.47 -0.04
C GLN A 16 -7.74 -4.54 -1.01
N LYS A 17 -7.87 -5.30 -2.10
CA LYS A 17 -6.83 -5.44 -3.12
C LYS A 17 -6.57 -4.13 -3.88
N TRP A 18 -7.62 -3.35 -4.13
CA TRP A 18 -7.49 -2.02 -4.74
C TRP A 18 -6.66 -1.08 -3.85
N ARG A 19 -6.98 -0.99 -2.56
CA ARG A 19 -6.20 -0.17 -1.60
C ARG A 19 -4.76 -0.65 -1.46
N MET A 20 -4.55 -1.96 -1.40
CA MET A 20 -3.21 -2.55 -1.36
C MET A 20 -2.40 -2.20 -2.62
N ALA A 21 -2.99 -2.37 -3.80
CA ALA A 21 -2.33 -2.08 -5.08
C ALA A 21 -1.94 -0.61 -5.19
N TRP A 22 -2.83 0.31 -4.83
CA TRP A 22 -2.53 1.73 -4.77
C TRP A 22 -1.39 2.05 -3.79
N THR A 23 -1.41 1.41 -2.61
CA THR A 23 -0.35 1.59 -1.62
C THR A 23 0.99 1.10 -2.15
N ILE A 24 1.05 -0.10 -2.77
CA ILE A 24 2.29 -0.62 -3.39
C ILE A 24 2.80 0.35 -4.47
N LEU A 25 1.91 0.81 -5.35
CA LEU A 25 2.28 1.75 -6.40
C LEU A 25 2.87 3.04 -5.83
N ALA A 26 2.24 3.61 -4.80
CA ALA A 26 2.69 4.85 -4.18
C ALA A 26 4.01 4.70 -3.41
N VAL A 27 4.28 3.52 -2.83
CA VAL A 27 5.54 3.24 -2.12
C VAL A 27 6.60 2.57 -2.99
N SER A 28 6.34 2.38 -4.26
CA SER A 28 7.35 1.93 -5.22
C SER A 28 8.30 3.06 -5.57
N ARG A 29 9.60 2.76 -5.61
CA ARG A 29 10.63 3.72 -5.93
C ARG A 29 10.64 4.00 -7.44
N GLY A 30 10.66 5.26 -7.84
CA GLY A 30 10.64 5.67 -9.24
C GLY A 30 9.39 6.48 -9.62
N PRO A 31 9.22 6.83 -10.89
CA PRO A 31 8.02 7.51 -11.37
C PRO A 31 6.76 6.65 -11.17
N MET A 32 5.71 7.27 -10.69
CA MET A 32 4.41 6.63 -10.52
C MET A 32 3.57 6.86 -11.77
N MET A 33 3.01 5.79 -12.34
CA MET A 33 2.11 5.87 -13.49
C MET A 33 0.81 5.11 -13.17
N PHE A 34 -0.31 5.71 -13.52
CA PHE A 34 -1.64 5.10 -13.44
C PHE A 34 -2.54 5.69 -14.52
N VAL A 35 -3.61 5.00 -14.85
CA VAL A 35 -4.58 5.47 -15.84
C VAL A 35 -5.59 6.39 -15.16
N ALA A 36 -5.95 7.48 -15.83
CA ALA A 36 -6.98 8.39 -15.34
C ALA A 36 -8.29 7.64 -15.07
N GLY A 37 -8.84 7.82 -13.88
CA GLY A 37 -10.01 7.10 -13.40
C GLY A 37 -9.71 5.93 -12.46
N ASP A 38 -8.49 5.43 -12.43
CA ASP A 38 -8.10 4.36 -11.49
C ASP A 38 -8.29 4.81 -10.04
N GLU A 39 -8.14 6.11 -9.77
CA GLU A 39 -8.27 6.71 -8.44
C GLU A 39 -9.69 6.66 -7.86
N TRP A 40 -10.71 6.48 -8.67
CA TRP A 40 -12.07 6.17 -8.20
C TRP A 40 -12.56 4.78 -8.56
N GLY A 41 -11.68 3.97 -9.21
CA GLY A 41 -11.96 2.58 -9.52
C GLY A 41 -12.71 2.41 -10.84
N ARG A 42 -12.40 3.21 -11.86
CA ARG A 42 -12.90 3.04 -13.23
C ARG A 42 -12.79 1.60 -13.69
N THR A 43 -13.78 1.14 -14.43
CA THR A 43 -13.79 -0.19 -15.02
C THR A 43 -13.89 -0.13 -16.56
N GLN A 44 -13.23 -1.07 -17.22
CA GLN A 44 -13.38 -1.32 -18.65
C GLN A 44 -14.25 -2.56 -18.93
N ASN A 45 -15.11 -2.92 -17.97
CA ASN A 45 -16.07 -4.05 -18.08
C ASN A 45 -15.42 -5.37 -18.52
N GLY A 46 -14.16 -5.60 -18.12
CA GLY A 46 -13.40 -6.81 -18.48
C GLY A 46 -12.69 -6.75 -19.84
N ASN A 47 -12.78 -5.63 -20.56
CA ASN A 47 -11.99 -5.42 -21.77
C ASN A 47 -10.55 -5.05 -21.36
N ASN A 48 -9.58 -5.91 -21.67
CA ASN A 48 -8.17 -5.69 -21.35
C ASN A 48 -7.43 -4.82 -22.37
N ASN A 49 -8.07 -4.47 -23.49
CA ASN A 49 -7.49 -3.61 -24.52
C ASN A 49 -8.57 -2.75 -25.17
N ALA A 50 -8.83 -1.60 -24.59
CA ALA A 50 -9.77 -0.62 -25.11
C ALA A 50 -9.16 0.33 -26.17
N TYR A 51 -8.02 -0.01 -26.74
CA TYR A 51 -7.34 0.78 -27.76
C TYR A 51 -8.25 1.07 -28.96
N CYS A 52 -8.21 2.29 -29.48
CA CYS A 52 -9.02 2.78 -30.60
C CYS A 52 -10.55 2.79 -30.36
N GLN A 53 -11.04 2.62 -29.14
CA GLN A 53 -12.46 2.70 -28.85
C GLN A 53 -12.82 4.09 -28.30
N ASP A 54 -13.37 4.94 -29.15
CA ASP A 54 -13.90 6.25 -28.74
C ASP A 54 -15.38 6.12 -28.35
N ASN A 55 -15.62 5.57 -27.17
CA ASN A 55 -16.95 5.34 -26.62
C ASN A 55 -16.94 5.36 -25.08
N GLU A 56 -18.08 5.11 -24.44
CA GLU A 56 -18.27 5.11 -23.00
C GLU A 56 -17.31 4.19 -22.22
N LEU A 57 -16.77 3.15 -22.87
CA LEU A 57 -15.78 2.27 -22.26
C LEU A 57 -14.49 3.01 -21.90
N ASN A 58 -14.11 3.99 -22.72
CA ASN A 58 -12.89 4.80 -22.57
C ASN A 58 -13.12 6.18 -21.98
N TRP A 59 -14.35 6.70 -22.09
CA TRP A 59 -14.63 8.02 -21.55
C TRP A 59 -14.59 8.01 -20.02
N LEU A 60 -14.18 9.12 -19.46
CA LEU A 60 -14.16 9.29 -18.01
C LEU A 60 -15.54 9.77 -17.53
N ASN A 61 -16.17 8.98 -16.70
CA ASN A 61 -17.39 9.37 -16.00
C ASN A 61 -17.02 10.12 -14.70
N TRP A 62 -17.06 11.45 -14.75
CA TRP A 62 -16.74 12.29 -13.59
C TRP A 62 -17.75 12.17 -12.46
N GLN A 63 -18.97 11.73 -12.73
CA GLN A 63 -19.96 11.48 -11.70
C GLN A 63 -19.59 10.29 -10.81
N GLU A 64 -18.86 9.32 -11.35
CA GLU A 64 -18.30 8.22 -10.57
C GLU A 64 -17.23 8.71 -9.58
N ALA A 65 -16.45 9.72 -9.94
CA ALA A 65 -15.48 10.33 -9.03
C ALA A 65 -16.16 10.96 -7.80
N GLU A 66 -17.33 11.58 -8.00
CA GLU A 66 -18.14 12.13 -6.89
C GLU A 66 -18.75 11.01 -6.04
N THR A 67 -19.27 9.96 -6.68
CA THR A 67 -19.85 8.79 -6.01
C THR A 67 -18.83 8.04 -5.18
N HIS A 68 -17.57 7.97 -5.64
CA HIS A 68 -16.46 7.30 -4.98
C HIS A 68 -15.44 8.29 -4.37
N ALA A 69 -15.92 9.40 -3.83
CA ALA A 69 -15.08 10.44 -3.25
C ALA A 69 -14.12 9.92 -2.15
N GLU A 70 -14.50 8.88 -1.42
CA GLU A 70 -13.66 8.25 -0.42
C GLU A 70 -12.41 7.58 -1.02
N ARG A 71 -12.52 6.99 -2.23
CA ARG A 71 -11.38 6.42 -2.96
C ARG A 71 -10.43 7.51 -3.43
N VAL A 72 -10.99 8.58 -4.00
CA VAL A 72 -10.21 9.76 -4.43
C VAL A 72 -9.45 10.35 -3.23
N GLU A 73 -10.10 10.47 -2.07
CA GLU A 73 -9.47 10.97 -0.85
C GLU A 73 -8.38 10.03 -0.33
N PHE A 74 -8.59 8.71 -0.41
CA PHE A 74 -7.57 7.72 -0.07
C PHE A 74 -6.31 7.91 -0.93
N VAL A 75 -6.48 8.01 -2.26
CA VAL A 75 -5.36 8.23 -3.19
C VAL A 75 -4.69 9.57 -2.93
N ARG A 76 -5.46 10.65 -2.71
CA ARG A 76 -4.91 11.97 -2.37
C ARG A 76 -4.00 11.92 -1.13
N ARG A 77 -4.45 11.28 -0.06
CA ARG A 77 -3.64 11.12 1.17
C ARG A 77 -2.40 10.27 0.94
N LEU A 78 -2.53 9.23 0.14
CA LEU A 78 -1.43 8.35 -0.21
C LEU A 78 -0.35 9.10 -1.01
N LEU A 79 -0.74 9.99 -1.92
CA LEU A 79 0.18 10.86 -2.65
C LEU A 79 0.89 11.87 -1.73
N LEU A 80 0.22 12.38 -0.69
CA LEU A 80 0.86 13.22 0.33
C LEU A 80 1.89 12.44 1.15
N LEU A 81 1.58 11.19 1.52
CA LEU A 81 2.55 10.30 2.16
C LEU A 81 3.76 10.05 1.26
N ARG A 82 3.52 9.74 -0.03
CA ARG A 82 4.59 9.60 -1.01
C ARG A 82 5.49 10.82 -1.09
N ALA A 83 4.91 12.03 -1.13
CA ALA A 83 5.69 13.27 -1.15
C ALA A 83 6.57 13.41 0.10
N LYS A 84 6.09 12.99 1.28
CA LYS A 84 6.86 12.94 2.52
C LYS A 84 8.00 11.92 2.43
N LEU A 85 7.75 10.72 1.91
CA LEU A 85 8.76 9.69 1.68
C LEU A 85 9.88 10.17 0.74
N CYS A 86 9.51 10.81 -0.37
CA CYS A 86 10.47 11.35 -1.34
C CYS A 86 11.41 12.38 -0.73
N LYS A 87 10.90 13.22 0.18
CA LYS A 87 11.69 14.23 0.86
C LYS A 87 12.63 13.67 1.93
N SER A 88 12.22 12.60 2.61
CA SER A 88 12.95 12.11 3.79
C SER A 88 14.03 11.08 3.46
N CYS A 89 13.78 10.14 2.55
CA CYS A 89 14.75 9.05 2.36
C CYS A 89 14.84 8.50 0.93
N TRP A 90 13.77 8.59 0.13
CA TRP A 90 13.72 7.84 -1.13
C TRP A 90 14.66 8.34 -2.22
N LEU A 91 14.90 9.63 -2.25
CA LEU A 91 15.75 10.27 -3.27
C LEU A 91 17.18 10.50 -2.78
N SER A 92 17.47 10.21 -1.50
CA SER A 92 18.81 10.38 -0.96
C SER A 92 19.74 9.25 -1.48
N PRO A 93 20.94 9.60 -1.99
CA PRO A 93 21.95 8.61 -2.36
C PRO A 93 22.47 7.78 -1.18
N SER A 94 22.39 8.32 0.03
CA SER A 94 22.81 7.66 1.28
C SER A 94 21.78 6.68 1.84
N SER A 95 20.61 6.55 1.20
CA SER A 95 19.59 5.64 1.66
C SER A 95 19.86 4.21 1.23
N THR A 96 19.76 3.30 2.20
CA THR A 96 19.86 1.84 2.00
C THR A 96 18.49 1.18 2.14
N ILE A 97 18.31 0.05 1.44
CA ILE A 97 17.09 -0.77 1.54
C ILE A 97 17.49 -2.13 2.09
N ARG A 98 16.76 -2.59 3.10
CA ARG A 98 16.90 -3.93 3.66
C ARG A 98 15.54 -4.63 3.62
N TRP A 99 15.58 -5.95 3.39
CA TRP A 99 14.39 -6.78 3.25
C TRP A 99 14.37 -7.86 4.32
N PHE A 100 13.18 -8.12 4.89
CA PHE A 100 12.99 -9.09 5.94
C PHE A 100 11.72 -9.91 5.67
N ASN A 101 11.64 -11.08 6.26
CA ASN A 101 10.42 -11.88 6.33
C ASN A 101 9.51 -11.37 7.48
N SER A 102 8.35 -11.99 7.66
CA SER A 102 7.41 -11.63 8.74
C SER A 102 7.93 -11.93 10.15
N GLU A 103 8.96 -12.75 10.29
CA GLU A 103 9.60 -13.10 11.56
C GLU A 103 10.74 -12.14 11.95
N GLY A 104 11.09 -11.22 11.03
CA GLY A 104 12.15 -10.24 11.20
C GLY A 104 13.55 -10.77 10.86
N ASP A 105 13.65 -11.93 10.19
CA ASP A 105 14.86 -12.47 9.62
C ASP A 105 15.06 -11.99 8.17
N GLU A 106 16.15 -12.37 7.51
CA GLU A 106 16.38 -12.03 6.11
C GLU A 106 15.24 -12.53 5.21
N ALA A 107 14.88 -11.75 4.18
CA ALA A 107 13.77 -12.06 3.31
C ALA A 107 13.97 -13.36 2.55
N ASP A 108 12.96 -14.22 2.56
CA ASP A 108 12.85 -15.39 1.70
C ASP A 108 12.11 -15.02 0.41
N TRP A 109 12.75 -15.23 -0.73
CA TRP A 109 12.21 -14.94 -2.07
C TRP A 109 11.62 -16.17 -2.76
N SER A 110 11.23 -17.19 -2.01
CA SER A 110 10.54 -18.36 -2.54
C SER A 110 9.21 -17.97 -3.18
N PRO A 111 8.78 -18.63 -4.28
CA PRO A 111 7.57 -18.25 -5.05
C PRO A 111 6.25 -18.29 -4.28
N HIS A 112 6.23 -18.97 -3.13
CA HIS A 112 5.02 -19.10 -2.29
C HIS A 112 4.90 -17.97 -1.27
N ILE A 113 5.97 -17.23 -1.02
CA ILE A 113 5.98 -16.15 -0.03
C ILE A 113 5.24 -14.93 -0.58
N ARG A 114 4.26 -14.46 0.18
CA ARG A 114 3.41 -13.30 -0.15
C ARG A 114 3.46 -12.22 0.94
N SER A 115 4.38 -12.36 1.89
CA SER A 115 4.58 -11.40 2.96
C SER A 115 6.04 -11.01 3.06
N PHE A 116 6.29 -9.74 3.26
CA PHE A 116 7.65 -9.23 3.43
C PHE A 116 7.63 -7.89 4.15
N VAL A 117 8.75 -7.56 4.72
CA VAL A 117 9.03 -6.25 5.31
C VAL A 117 10.18 -5.64 4.53
N TRP A 118 10.11 -4.34 4.25
CA TRP A 118 11.30 -3.62 3.84
C TRP A 118 11.48 -2.37 4.68
N LYS A 119 12.73 -2.07 4.93
CA LYS A 119 13.19 -0.87 5.64
C LYS A 119 13.99 -0.01 4.68
N ILE A 120 13.68 1.27 4.62
CA ILE A 120 14.53 2.27 3.96
C ILE A 120 15.12 3.13 5.06
N GLU A 121 16.43 3.22 5.08
CA GLU A 121 17.18 3.92 6.12
C GLU A 121 18.07 5.00 5.49
N ASN A 122 17.91 6.22 5.95
CA ASN A 122 18.83 7.32 5.66
C ASN A 122 19.72 7.55 6.88
N SER A 123 20.96 7.09 6.78
CA SER A 123 21.92 7.17 7.88
C SER A 123 22.37 8.59 8.19
N GLU A 124 22.33 9.52 7.23
CA GLU A 124 22.72 10.92 7.43
C GLU A 124 21.66 11.67 8.24
N GLU A 125 20.38 11.36 8.03
CA GLU A 125 19.28 12.01 8.73
C GLU A 125 18.79 11.22 9.94
N GLY A 126 19.31 10.01 10.17
CA GLY A 126 18.85 9.13 11.26
C GLY A 126 17.38 8.69 11.14
N ILE A 127 16.82 8.72 9.94
CA ILE A 127 15.41 8.38 9.68
C ILE A 127 15.32 7.01 9.02
N SER A 128 14.42 6.20 9.53
CA SER A 128 14.06 4.93 8.91
C SER A 128 12.57 4.87 8.61
N TRP A 129 12.22 4.28 7.46
CA TRP A 129 10.85 3.97 7.09
C TRP A 129 10.67 2.47 6.98
N TRP A 130 9.59 1.99 7.58
CA TRP A 130 9.21 0.59 7.66
C TRP A 130 7.94 0.35 6.86
N PHE A 131 7.94 -0.71 6.08
CA PHE A 131 6.82 -1.12 5.25
C PHE A 131 6.58 -2.60 5.47
N LEU A 132 5.43 -2.95 5.99
CA LEU A 132 5.00 -4.32 6.21
C LEU A 132 3.93 -4.67 5.18
N CYS A 133 4.09 -5.76 4.49
CA CYS A 133 3.17 -6.20 3.45
C CYS A 133 2.66 -7.62 3.75
N ASN A 134 1.35 -7.75 3.94
CA ASN A 134 0.65 -9.03 4.00
C ASN A 134 -0.15 -9.24 2.72
N GLY A 135 0.32 -10.07 1.81
CA GLY A 135 -0.38 -10.46 0.57
C GLY A 135 -1.15 -11.78 0.69
N TYR A 136 -1.27 -12.34 1.89
CA TYR A 136 -2.10 -13.52 2.14
C TYR A 136 -3.56 -13.12 2.36
N ASP A 137 -4.44 -14.10 2.24
CA ASP A 137 -5.89 -14.00 2.49
C ASP A 137 -6.28 -14.25 3.95
N ALA A 138 -5.28 -14.33 4.84
CA ALA A 138 -5.45 -14.50 6.28
C ALA A 138 -4.63 -13.45 7.04
N PRO A 139 -5.02 -13.12 8.28
CA PRO A 139 -4.19 -12.30 9.16
C PRO A 139 -2.83 -12.95 9.40
N LEU A 140 -1.78 -12.14 9.48
CA LEU A 140 -0.42 -12.62 9.68
C LEU A 140 0.30 -11.76 10.73
N PRO A 141 0.95 -12.39 11.75
CA PRO A 141 1.78 -11.67 12.70
C PRO A 141 3.12 -11.28 12.07
N PHE A 142 3.53 -10.03 12.32
CA PHE A 142 4.84 -9.51 11.95
C PHE A 142 5.64 -9.16 13.18
N SER A 143 6.89 -9.58 13.22
CA SER A 143 7.87 -9.25 14.24
C SER A 143 8.81 -8.17 13.71
N ILE A 144 8.89 -7.05 14.42
CA ILE A 144 9.83 -5.98 14.09
C ILE A 144 10.91 -5.96 15.17
N ARG A 145 12.14 -6.30 14.77
CA ARG A 145 13.32 -6.24 15.63
C ARG A 145 13.94 -4.84 15.57
N GLU A 146 13.20 -3.84 16.04
CA GLU A 146 13.66 -2.46 16.12
C GLU A 146 13.59 -1.99 17.57
N GLU A 147 14.66 -1.41 18.08
CA GLU A 147 14.74 -0.87 19.43
C GLU A 147 14.03 0.49 19.55
N ARG A 148 13.90 1.19 18.44
CA ARG A 148 13.26 2.52 18.37
C ARG A 148 11.75 2.41 18.24
N SER A 149 11.02 3.32 18.84
CA SER A 149 9.58 3.40 18.63
C SER A 149 9.25 3.79 17.19
N ILE A 150 8.35 3.05 16.56
CA ILE A 150 7.86 3.34 15.21
C ILE A 150 6.56 4.12 15.32
N SER A 151 6.51 5.28 14.69
CA SER A 151 5.29 6.05 14.49
C SER A 151 4.60 5.60 13.21
N TRP A 152 3.46 4.91 13.35
CA TRP A 152 2.69 4.43 12.22
C TRP A 152 1.96 5.56 11.52
N GLN A 153 2.16 5.68 10.21
CA GLN A 153 1.67 6.78 9.38
C GLN A 153 0.53 6.36 8.46
N TRP A 154 0.45 5.07 8.11
CA TRP A 154 -0.48 4.56 7.12
C TRP A 154 -0.85 3.10 7.36
N ASN A 155 -2.12 2.76 7.17
CA ASN A 155 -2.61 1.39 7.10
C ASN A 155 -3.61 1.28 5.95
N SER A 156 -3.31 0.46 4.94
CA SER A 156 -4.15 0.29 3.75
C SER A 156 -5.47 -0.45 4.03
N SER A 157 -5.62 -1.08 5.19
CA SER A 157 -6.90 -1.71 5.60
C SER A 157 -8.02 -0.69 5.79
N HIS A 158 -7.67 0.57 6.02
CA HIS A 158 -8.63 1.63 6.33
C HIS A 158 -8.45 2.85 5.43
N TYR A 159 -9.54 3.44 4.99
CA TYR A 159 -9.53 4.67 4.19
C TYR A 159 -8.90 5.88 4.92
N LEU A 160 -8.95 5.90 6.23
CA LEU A 160 -8.48 7.04 7.04
C LEU A 160 -7.08 6.85 7.63
N GLY A 161 -6.39 5.74 7.30
CA GLY A 161 -5.01 5.51 7.76
C GLY A 161 -4.89 5.46 9.30
N ILE A 162 -5.74 4.68 9.97
CA ILE A 162 -5.72 4.54 11.43
C ILE A 162 -4.49 3.74 11.84
N SER A 163 -3.80 4.18 12.90
CA SER A 163 -2.67 3.45 13.48
C SER A 163 -3.08 2.08 14.00
N PRO A 164 -2.29 1.03 13.76
CA PRO A 164 -2.58 -0.29 14.25
C PRO A 164 -2.50 -0.33 15.78
N GLN A 165 -3.28 -1.20 16.38
CA GLN A 165 -3.09 -1.55 17.78
C GLN A 165 -1.87 -2.48 17.87
N ILE A 166 -0.79 -2.00 18.45
CA ILE A 166 0.40 -2.82 18.69
C ILE A 166 0.11 -3.69 19.91
N SER A 167 0.15 -5.01 19.75
CA SER A 167 0.13 -5.92 20.86
C SER A 167 1.42 -5.79 21.67
N LYS A 168 1.36 -5.98 22.98
CA LYS A 168 2.46 -5.72 23.95
C LYS A 168 3.76 -6.55 23.77
N LYS A 169 3.98 -7.23 22.64
CA LYS A 169 5.10 -8.17 22.44
C LYS A 169 5.91 -7.96 21.14
N ASN A 170 6.06 -6.75 20.63
CA ASN A 170 6.77 -6.49 19.37
C ASN A 170 6.17 -7.21 18.14
N PHE A 171 4.94 -7.71 18.24
CA PHE A 171 4.23 -8.32 17.12
C PHE A 171 3.07 -7.41 16.71
N ILE A 172 2.95 -7.26 15.41
CA ILE A 172 1.84 -6.54 14.77
C ILE A 172 1.05 -7.55 13.97
N GLU A 173 -0.22 -7.72 14.30
CA GLU A 173 -1.12 -8.51 13.48
C GLU A 173 -1.59 -7.68 12.31
N MET A 174 -1.27 -8.13 11.10
CA MET A 174 -1.62 -7.47 9.85
C MET A 174 -2.85 -8.11 9.24
N ASP A 175 -3.82 -7.29 8.85
CA ASP A 175 -4.99 -7.73 8.09
C ASP A 175 -4.59 -8.41 6.76
N PRO A 176 -5.48 -9.26 6.19
CA PRO A 176 -5.28 -9.79 4.85
C PRO A 176 -5.15 -8.66 3.82
N PHE A 177 -4.33 -8.90 2.80
CA PHE A 177 -4.12 -7.96 1.68
C PHE A 177 -3.92 -6.51 2.13
N SER A 178 -2.99 -6.30 3.07
CA SER A 178 -2.74 -4.99 3.67
C SER A 178 -1.27 -4.59 3.68
N ILE A 179 -1.06 -3.27 3.74
CA ILE A 179 0.26 -2.66 3.92
C ILE A 179 0.20 -1.65 5.05
N LEU A 180 1.15 -1.76 5.95
CA LEU A 180 1.37 -0.85 7.06
C LEU A 180 2.68 -0.09 6.85
N ILE A 181 2.66 1.22 7.09
CA ILE A 181 3.82 2.08 6.89
C ILE A 181 4.04 2.92 8.13
N GLY A 182 5.26 2.94 8.61
CA GLY A 182 5.67 3.75 9.75
C GLY A 182 7.09 4.28 9.61
N ASN A 183 7.44 5.23 10.44
CA ASN A 183 8.79 5.76 10.51
C ASN A 183 9.31 5.80 11.94
N SER A 184 10.61 5.63 12.09
CA SER A 184 11.37 5.92 13.30
C SER A 184 12.44 6.96 12.98
N SER A 185 12.72 7.84 13.94
CA SER A 185 13.80 8.83 13.85
C SER A 185 14.68 8.71 15.07
N GLU A 186 15.96 9.08 14.93
CA GLU A 186 16.79 9.39 16.09
C GLU A 186 16.20 10.62 16.77
N LEU A 187 15.99 10.51 18.09
CA LEU A 187 15.59 11.64 18.94
C LEU A 187 16.77 12.57 19.15
#